data_15d9241410b88bd2938b9e22e7554ab9
#
_entry.id   15d9241410b88bd2938b9e22e7554ab9
#
_cell.length_a   1.000
_cell.length_b   1.000
_cell.length_c   1.000
_cell.angle_alpha   90.00
_cell.angle_beta   90.00
_cell.angle_gamma   90.00
#
_symmetry.space_group_name_H-M   'P 1'
#
loop_
_entity.id
_entity.type
_entity.pdbx_description
1 polymer ?
#
loop_
_entity_poly.entity_id
_entity_poly.type
_entity_poly.pdbx_seq_one_letter_code
_entity_poly.pdbx_strand_id
1 'polypeptide(L)'
;MQHETVIVLDFGGQYNQLIARRVRENNVYCEIYSYKTDLSVIKAKNPKGIIFTGGPNSVYLEDSPTIDPEIFNWGVPVLGICYGSQLMMHLLGGHVCRAPEREYGKTEVFVDTNSKMFTDVQPSTICWMSHNDYIEQAAPGFKITAHTVNCPVAAAENAEKGLYAVQFHPEVLHTAEGKKMLRNFVYNVCGCTGDWKMDSFVENNVKALRERIGDGKVLCALSGGVDSSVLAAMLAKAIGKQLTCVFVNHGLLRKNEKEEVCAVFGPGNANGFDINFICVDARDRYFAKLAGVTEPERKRKIIGEEFIRVFEEQAKKIGKVDFLAQGTIYPDVVESGLGGESTVIKSHHNVGGLPDTVDFKELVEPLRNLFKDEVRQAGRELGLPEYLVSRQPFPGPGLGIRIIGEVTPEKVAIVQDADAIWREEIAKAGLDKEISQYYAALTNMHSVGVMGDERTYDYAVALRAVTTTDFMTAESYNMPWDVLGTVTSRIVNEVKHVNRVFYDCTGKPPATIELE
;
A
#
# COMPACT_ATOMS: atom_id res chain seq x y z
N MET A 1 -10.50 13.19 18.43
CA MET A 1 -9.69 12.80 19.62
C MET A 1 -8.24 12.84 19.20
N GLN A 2 -7.35 13.27 20.06
CA GLN A 2 -5.92 13.25 19.78
C GLN A 2 -5.40 11.88 20.23
N HIS A 3 -4.89 11.09 19.28
CA HIS A 3 -4.29 9.78 19.54
C HIS A 3 -2.85 9.94 20.06
N GLU A 4 -2.39 8.93 20.80
CA GLU A 4 -0.97 8.79 21.10
C GLU A 4 -0.21 8.64 19.78
N THR A 5 0.67 9.60 19.48
CA THR A 5 1.29 9.71 18.16
C THR A 5 2.79 9.46 18.23
N VAL A 6 3.30 8.60 17.36
CA VAL A 6 4.73 8.47 17.05
C VAL A 6 4.99 9.15 15.72
N ILE A 7 6.03 9.96 15.64
CA ILE A 7 6.41 10.66 14.41
C ILE A 7 7.62 9.98 13.79
N VAL A 8 7.54 9.71 12.49
CA VAL A 8 8.67 9.26 11.68
C VAL A 8 9.22 10.45 10.92
N LEU A 9 10.50 10.77 11.12
CA LEU A 9 11.22 11.78 10.35
C LEU A 9 11.99 11.10 9.22
N ASP A 10 11.62 11.44 8.00
CA ASP A 10 12.17 10.87 6.78
C ASP A 10 13.42 11.62 6.32
N PHE A 11 14.56 10.92 6.34
CA PHE A 11 15.85 11.40 5.85
C PHE A 11 16.17 10.91 4.43
N GLY A 12 15.17 10.48 3.66
CA GLY A 12 15.33 9.99 2.30
C GLY A 12 15.54 8.48 2.18
N GLY A 13 15.21 7.74 3.24
CA GLY A 13 15.28 6.28 3.26
C GLY A 13 14.14 5.61 2.50
N GLN A 14 14.39 4.42 1.98
CA GLN A 14 13.38 3.65 1.21
C GLN A 14 12.26 3.06 2.08
N TYR A 15 12.46 2.94 3.42
CA TYR A 15 11.58 2.19 4.31
C TYR A 15 10.75 3.09 5.25
N ASN A 16 10.62 4.40 4.97
CA ASN A 16 9.87 5.34 5.80
C ASN A 16 8.41 4.90 6.03
N GLN A 17 7.70 4.52 4.97
CA GLN A 17 6.31 4.03 5.05
C GLN A 17 6.24 2.69 5.79
N LEU A 18 7.24 1.82 5.62
CA LEU A 18 7.28 0.54 6.30
C LEU A 18 7.47 0.71 7.82
N ILE A 19 8.33 1.65 8.25
CA ILE A 19 8.50 1.99 9.66
C ILE A 19 7.17 2.47 10.25
N ALA A 20 6.50 3.42 9.59
CA ALA A 20 5.21 3.93 10.05
C ALA A 20 4.15 2.82 10.12
N ARG A 21 4.10 1.93 9.13
CA ARG A 21 3.21 0.77 9.12
C ARG A 21 3.49 -0.16 10.32
N ARG A 22 4.77 -0.42 10.66
CA ARG A 22 5.13 -1.24 11.81
C ARG A 22 4.69 -0.62 13.14
N VAL A 23 4.74 0.71 13.27
CA VAL A 23 4.19 1.42 14.43
C VAL A 23 2.67 1.23 14.50
N ARG A 24 1.95 1.41 13.37
CA ARG A 24 0.50 1.23 13.28
C ARG A 24 0.05 -0.22 13.58
N GLU A 25 0.83 -1.23 13.18
CA GLU A 25 0.59 -2.63 13.53
C GLU A 25 0.60 -2.87 15.05
N ASN A 26 1.19 -1.96 15.83
CA ASN A 26 1.14 -1.96 17.29
C ASN A 26 0.00 -1.09 17.87
N ASN A 27 -1.03 -0.78 17.10
CA ASN A 27 -2.16 0.04 17.51
C ASN A 27 -1.76 1.46 18.00
N VAL A 28 -0.71 2.04 17.46
CA VAL A 28 -0.26 3.39 17.77
C VAL A 28 -0.30 4.23 16.52
N TYR A 29 -0.92 5.41 16.61
CA TYR A 29 -0.99 6.33 15.47
C TYR A 29 0.39 6.84 15.09
N CYS A 30 0.65 6.97 13.77
CA CYS A 30 1.94 7.38 13.25
C CYS A 30 1.78 8.30 12.05
N GLU A 31 2.57 9.36 12.00
CA GLU A 31 2.66 10.29 10.87
C GLU A 31 4.11 10.36 10.39
N ILE A 32 4.29 10.57 9.07
CA ILE A 32 5.59 10.75 8.45
C ILE A 32 5.77 12.21 8.09
N TYR A 33 6.90 12.80 8.46
CA TYR A 33 7.30 14.15 8.09
C TYR A 33 8.70 14.14 7.48
N SER A 34 8.95 15.04 6.54
CA SER A 34 10.30 15.28 6.04
C SER A 34 11.20 15.85 7.15
N TYR A 35 12.47 15.49 7.16
CA TYR A 35 13.48 16.09 8.06
C TYR A 35 13.57 17.64 7.91
N LYS A 36 13.07 18.19 6.80
CA LYS A 36 13.01 19.64 6.52
C LYS A 36 11.83 20.33 7.18
N THR A 37 10.91 19.58 7.77
CA THR A 37 9.74 20.15 8.43
C THR A 37 10.18 20.95 9.66
N ASP A 38 9.61 22.13 9.84
CA ASP A 38 9.90 22.98 11.00
C ASP A 38 9.64 22.22 12.31
N LEU A 39 10.61 22.25 13.21
CA LEU A 39 10.53 21.54 14.49
C LEU A 39 9.34 22.00 15.36
N SER A 40 8.87 23.23 15.18
CA SER A 40 7.68 23.72 15.88
C SER A 40 6.41 22.97 15.47
N VAL A 41 6.30 22.58 14.20
CA VAL A 41 5.20 21.75 13.69
C VAL A 41 5.24 20.36 14.33
N ILE A 42 6.42 19.74 14.38
CA ILE A 42 6.63 18.44 15.00
C ILE A 42 6.28 18.48 16.49
N LYS A 43 6.78 19.50 17.20
CA LYS A 43 6.55 19.70 18.63
C LYS A 43 5.08 19.95 18.97
N ALA A 44 4.36 20.68 18.10
CA ALA A 44 2.92 20.95 18.27
C ALA A 44 2.05 19.68 18.20
N LYS A 45 2.54 18.60 17.57
CA LYS A 45 1.86 17.29 17.55
C LYS A 45 1.94 16.55 18.89
N ASN A 46 2.76 17.02 19.81
CA ASN A 46 2.96 16.40 21.13
C ASN A 46 3.27 14.89 21.04
N PRO A 47 4.31 14.48 20.28
CA PRO A 47 4.57 13.07 20.02
C PRO A 47 4.99 12.32 21.29
N LYS A 48 4.58 11.05 21.38
CA LYS A 48 5.03 10.11 22.41
C LYS A 48 6.41 9.52 22.10
N GLY A 49 6.80 9.53 20.83
CA GLY A 49 8.09 9.05 20.35
C GLY A 49 8.39 9.57 18.96
N ILE A 50 9.66 9.58 18.60
CA ILE A 50 10.14 10.00 17.29
C ILE A 50 11.07 8.91 16.74
N ILE A 51 10.93 8.59 15.45
CA ILE A 51 11.80 7.63 14.77
C ILE A 51 12.48 8.34 13.59
N PHE A 52 13.81 8.30 13.55
CA PHE A 52 14.60 8.77 12.41
C PHE A 52 14.83 7.61 11.46
N THR A 53 14.52 7.80 10.20
CA THR A 53 14.66 6.75 9.16
C THR A 53 16.11 6.55 8.74
N GLY A 54 16.36 5.53 7.92
CA GLY A 54 17.53 5.44 7.09
C GLY A 54 17.63 6.58 6.08
N GLY A 55 18.76 6.67 5.39
CA GLY A 55 19.01 7.66 4.34
C GLY A 55 20.18 7.23 3.44
N PRO A 56 20.29 7.80 2.22
CA PRO A 56 21.28 7.39 1.23
C PRO A 56 22.68 8.00 1.44
N ASN A 57 22.82 8.99 2.31
CA ASN A 57 24.01 9.81 2.46
C ASN A 57 24.89 9.39 3.66
N SER A 58 26.12 9.90 3.70
CA SER A 58 27.01 9.81 4.87
C SER A 58 26.83 11.06 5.73
N VAL A 59 26.66 10.90 7.05
CA VAL A 59 26.32 12.00 7.99
C VAL A 59 27.38 13.10 8.11
N TYR A 60 28.62 12.84 7.70
CA TYR A 60 29.74 13.76 7.75
C TYR A 60 29.95 14.56 6.45
N LEU A 61 29.09 14.43 5.44
CA LEU A 61 29.12 15.23 4.22
C LEU A 61 28.31 16.53 4.40
N GLU A 62 28.78 17.65 3.83
CA GLU A 62 28.16 18.98 3.99
C GLU A 62 26.69 19.04 3.58
N ASP A 63 26.33 18.34 2.48
CA ASP A 63 24.96 18.37 1.92
C ASP A 63 24.07 17.24 2.47
N SER A 64 24.49 16.56 3.54
CA SER A 64 23.72 15.46 4.10
C SER A 64 22.49 15.94 4.86
N PRO A 65 21.36 15.22 4.78
CA PRO A 65 20.19 15.49 5.59
C PRO A 65 20.55 15.58 7.07
N THR A 66 20.20 16.67 7.72
CA THR A 66 20.50 16.91 9.15
C THR A 66 19.29 17.51 9.84
N ILE A 67 19.35 17.60 11.17
CA ILE A 67 18.29 18.16 12.01
C ILE A 67 18.91 18.92 13.18
N ASP A 68 18.19 19.90 13.74
CA ASP A 68 18.64 20.61 14.91
C ASP A 68 18.70 19.66 16.12
N PRO A 69 19.86 19.54 16.80
CA PRO A 69 20.03 18.70 17.99
C PRO A 69 19.11 19.04 19.16
N GLU A 70 18.42 20.19 19.13
CA GLU A 70 17.44 20.55 20.17
C GLU A 70 16.37 19.46 20.33
N ILE A 71 16.02 18.73 19.28
CA ILE A 71 15.05 17.64 19.30
C ILE A 71 15.36 16.56 20.35
N PHE A 72 16.64 16.30 20.63
CA PHE A 72 17.07 15.34 21.65
C PHE A 72 16.92 15.83 23.09
N ASN A 73 16.59 17.11 23.27
CA ASN A 73 16.36 17.73 24.57
C ASN A 73 14.87 17.90 24.91
N TRP A 74 13.96 17.44 24.05
CA TRP A 74 12.51 17.59 24.29
C TRP A 74 11.97 16.65 25.36
N GLY A 75 12.74 15.67 25.82
CA GLY A 75 12.27 14.62 26.73
C GLY A 75 11.32 13.62 26.06
N VAL A 76 11.27 13.64 24.74
CA VAL A 76 10.54 12.66 23.92
C VAL A 76 11.51 11.56 23.47
N PRO A 77 11.18 10.29 23.66
CA PRO A 77 12.03 9.19 23.18
C PRO A 77 12.30 9.26 21.68
N VAL A 78 13.57 9.03 21.30
CA VAL A 78 13.99 9.03 19.89
C VAL A 78 14.69 7.72 19.56
N LEU A 79 14.26 7.06 18.47
CA LEU A 79 14.91 5.90 17.86
C LEU A 79 15.53 6.30 16.53
N GLY A 80 16.85 6.18 16.40
CA GLY A 80 17.54 6.29 15.10
C GLY A 80 17.70 4.91 14.45
N ILE A 81 17.35 4.79 13.17
CA ILE A 81 17.51 3.57 12.36
C ILE A 81 18.51 3.85 11.24
N CYS A 82 19.56 3.04 11.10
CA CYS A 82 20.58 3.12 10.07
C CYS A 82 21.18 4.52 9.98
N TYR A 83 20.91 5.30 8.92
CA TYR A 83 21.34 6.70 8.82
C TYR A 83 20.91 7.53 10.04
N GLY A 84 19.67 7.38 10.49
CA GLY A 84 19.16 8.10 11.66
C GLY A 84 19.93 7.79 12.95
N SER A 85 20.45 6.57 13.10
CA SER A 85 21.30 6.18 14.23
C SER A 85 22.69 6.86 14.13
N GLN A 86 23.26 6.87 12.94
CA GLN A 86 24.53 7.53 12.66
C GLN A 86 24.42 9.05 12.86
N LEU A 87 23.35 9.67 12.38
CA LEU A 87 23.09 11.10 12.57
C LEU A 87 22.96 11.46 14.05
N MET A 88 22.22 10.68 14.83
CA MET A 88 22.11 10.89 16.28
C MET A 88 23.49 10.83 16.95
N MET A 89 24.28 9.80 16.65
CA MET A 89 25.63 9.68 17.21
C MET A 89 26.54 10.83 16.81
N HIS A 90 26.55 11.20 15.52
CA HIS A 90 27.35 12.29 14.99
C HIS A 90 27.02 13.63 15.68
N LEU A 91 25.73 13.97 15.79
CA LEU A 91 25.28 15.22 16.41
C LEU A 91 25.54 15.28 17.93
N LEU A 92 25.63 14.13 18.59
CA LEU A 92 25.85 14.05 20.04
C LEU A 92 27.32 13.78 20.43
N GLY A 93 28.26 13.84 19.46
CA GLY A 93 29.69 13.75 19.69
C GLY A 93 30.29 12.35 19.64
N GLY A 94 29.59 11.41 19.05
CA GLY A 94 30.13 10.10 18.64
C GLY A 94 30.92 10.20 17.34
N HIS A 95 31.56 9.09 16.93
CA HIS A 95 32.33 9.02 15.69
C HIS A 95 31.70 8.03 14.69
N VAL A 96 31.40 8.55 13.50
CA VAL A 96 30.87 7.79 12.36
C VAL A 96 31.88 7.88 11.23
N CYS A 97 32.24 6.76 10.66
CA CYS A 97 33.19 6.68 9.56
C CYS A 97 32.81 5.55 8.59
N ARG A 98 33.54 5.48 7.48
CA ARG A 98 33.36 4.40 6.52
C ARG A 98 33.85 3.08 7.12
N ALA A 99 32.97 2.06 7.05
CA ALA A 99 33.29 0.74 7.57
C ALA A 99 34.46 0.10 6.79
N PRO A 100 35.41 -0.55 7.46
CA PRO A 100 36.45 -1.34 6.80
C PRO A 100 35.88 -2.46 5.94
N GLU A 101 34.86 -3.13 6.46
CA GLU A 101 34.06 -4.13 5.76
C GLU A 101 32.58 -3.70 5.75
N ARG A 102 31.97 -3.75 4.59
CA ARG A 102 30.55 -3.40 4.41
C ARG A 102 29.68 -4.55 4.86
N GLU A 103 28.55 -4.25 5.45
CA GLU A 103 27.55 -5.27 5.79
C GLU A 103 26.27 -5.06 4.98
N TYR A 104 25.93 -6.03 4.15
CA TYR A 104 24.71 -6.08 3.36
C TYR A 104 24.04 -7.44 3.49
N GLY A 105 22.74 -7.43 3.81
CA GLY A 105 21.96 -8.65 3.91
C GLY A 105 21.78 -9.15 5.33
N LYS A 106 21.50 -10.45 5.45
CA LYS A 106 21.26 -11.12 6.73
C LYS A 106 22.56 -11.26 7.52
N THR A 107 22.60 -10.66 8.70
CA THR A 107 23.77 -10.66 9.58
C THR A 107 23.36 -11.09 10.98
N GLU A 108 24.17 -11.90 11.63
CA GLU A 108 23.96 -12.26 13.05
C GLU A 108 24.32 -11.08 13.94
N VAL A 109 23.41 -10.72 14.85
CA VAL A 109 23.58 -9.64 15.82
C VAL A 109 23.40 -10.17 17.23
N PHE A 110 24.33 -9.75 18.11
CA PHE A 110 24.30 -10.06 19.55
C PHE A 110 23.76 -8.87 20.31
N VAL A 111 22.70 -9.07 21.12
CA VAL A 111 21.99 -8.01 21.83
C VAL A 111 22.06 -8.15 23.34
N ASP A 112 22.11 -7.04 24.05
CA ASP A 112 21.93 -6.97 25.50
C ASP A 112 20.43 -6.97 25.85
N THR A 113 19.94 -8.11 26.31
CA THR A 113 18.52 -8.30 26.65
C THR A 113 18.04 -7.50 27.87
N ASN A 114 18.95 -6.82 28.59
CA ASN A 114 18.59 -5.88 29.67
C ASN A 114 18.11 -4.53 29.11
N SER A 115 18.36 -4.23 27.85
CA SER A 115 17.80 -3.05 27.19
C SER A 115 16.28 -3.19 27.06
N LYS A 116 15.54 -2.10 27.33
CA LYS A 116 14.08 -2.06 27.12
C LYS A 116 13.69 -2.36 25.69
N MET A 117 14.55 -2.00 24.73
CA MET A 117 14.31 -2.25 23.31
C MET A 117 14.45 -3.73 22.94
N PHE A 118 15.27 -4.48 23.66
CA PHE A 118 15.54 -5.90 23.41
C PHE A 118 14.87 -6.85 24.41
N THR A 119 13.87 -6.36 25.15
CA THR A 119 13.06 -7.21 26.03
C THR A 119 12.45 -8.38 25.24
N ASP A 120 12.63 -9.60 25.73
CA ASP A 120 12.17 -10.86 25.11
C ASP A 120 12.73 -11.14 23.70
N VAL A 121 13.78 -10.44 23.28
CA VAL A 121 14.56 -10.74 22.08
C VAL A 121 15.61 -11.79 22.43
N GLN A 122 15.91 -12.71 21.50
CA GLN A 122 16.98 -13.69 21.72
C GLN A 122 18.34 -13.00 21.81
N PRO A 123 19.26 -13.45 22.69
CA PRO A 123 20.60 -12.82 22.81
C PRO A 123 21.41 -12.81 21.52
N SER A 124 21.16 -13.76 20.61
CA SER A 124 21.65 -13.78 19.23
C SER A 124 20.47 -13.96 18.29
N THR A 125 20.39 -13.11 17.26
CA THR A 125 19.33 -13.15 16.26
C THR A 125 19.83 -12.66 14.90
N ILE A 126 19.01 -12.78 13.87
CA ILE A 126 19.35 -12.29 12.52
C ILE A 126 18.74 -10.92 12.30
N CYS A 127 19.55 -9.98 11.85
CA CYS A 127 19.13 -8.67 11.41
C CYS A 127 19.48 -8.42 9.94
N TRP A 128 18.85 -7.40 9.35
CA TRP A 128 19.14 -6.92 8.01
C TRP A 128 20.04 -5.70 8.08
N MET A 129 21.26 -5.85 7.60
CA MET A 129 22.24 -4.77 7.46
C MET A 129 22.22 -4.21 6.03
N SER A 130 22.37 -2.91 5.90
CA SER A 130 22.46 -2.22 4.61
C SER A 130 23.23 -0.90 4.80
N HIS A 131 24.55 -0.97 5.00
CA HIS A 131 25.34 0.22 5.27
C HIS A 131 26.77 0.16 4.74
N ASN A 132 27.28 1.33 4.33
CA ASN A 132 28.69 1.58 4.01
C ASN A 132 29.45 2.19 5.19
N ASP A 133 28.76 3.03 5.96
CA ASP A 133 29.27 3.73 7.13
C ASP A 133 28.77 3.05 8.40
N TYR A 134 29.54 3.14 9.47
CA TYR A 134 29.19 2.57 10.75
C TYR A 134 29.55 3.51 11.89
N ILE A 135 28.97 3.29 13.05
CA ILE A 135 29.34 3.99 14.28
C ILE A 135 30.57 3.30 14.84
N GLU A 136 31.73 3.96 14.75
CA GLU A 136 32.98 3.47 15.33
C GLU A 136 33.00 3.70 16.84
N GLN A 137 32.50 4.86 17.29
CA GLN A 137 32.44 5.21 18.69
C GLN A 137 31.08 5.81 19.02
N ALA A 138 30.39 5.22 20.01
CA ALA A 138 29.15 5.75 20.51
C ALA A 138 29.34 7.13 21.16
N ALA A 139 28.32 7.98 21.10
CA ALA A 139 28.33 9.29 21.71
C ALA A 139 28.47 9.21 23.26
N PRO A 140 29.03 10.24 23.91
CA PRO A 140 29.14 10.28 25.36
C PRO A 140 27.80 10.01 26.06
N GLY A 141 27.82 9.13 27.07
CA GLY A 141 26.64 8.73 27.82
C GLY A 141 25.77 7.64 27.18
N PHE A 142 26.16 7.13 26.02
CA PHE A 142 25.51 5.97 25.43
C PHE A 142 26.19 4.65 25.85
N LYS A 143 25.35 3.66 26.12
CA LYS A 143 25.75 2.26 26.35
C LYS A 143 25.54 1.48 25.05
N ILE A 144 26.55 0.72 24.61
CA ILE A 144 26.41 -0.21 23.49
C ILE A 144 25.52 -1.37 23.93
N THR A 145 24.46 -1.66 23.17
CA THR A 145 23.46 -2.69 23.48
C THR A 145 23.37 -3.77 22.41
N ALA A 146 24.04 -3.60 21.27
CA ALA A 146 24.22 -4.69 20.29
C ALA A 146 25.49 -4.49 19.47
N HIS A 147 26.04 -5.62 18.97
CA HIS A 147 27.17 -5.64 18.05
C HIS A 147 27.04 -6.81 17.07
N THR A 148 27.73 -6.71 15.94
CA THR A 148 28.02 -7.84 15.04
C THR A 148 29.51 -8.12 15.03
N VAL A 149 29.97 -9.05 14.20
CA VAL A 149 31.41 -9.32 14.04
C VAL A 149 32.14 -8.10 13.48
N ASN A 150 31.50 -7.34 12.55
CA ASN A 150 32.14 -6.22 11.83
C ASN A 150 31.59 -4.84 12.25
N CYS A 151 30.50 -4.79 12.99
CA CYS A 151 29.90 -3.55 13.48
C CYS A 151 29.92 -3.52 15.01
N PRO A 152 30.88 -2.81 15.64
CA PRO A 152 31.04 -2.77 17.09
C PRO A 152 29.87 -2.07 17.80
N VAL A 153 29.19 -1.15 17.11
CA VAL A 153 28.01 -0.42 17.63
C VAL A 153 26.84 -0.67 16.68
N ALA A 154 26.30 -1.90 16.72
CA ALA A 154 25.09 -2.24 15.98
C ALA A 154 23.82 -1.69 16.66
N ALA A 155 23.87 -1.46 17.99
CA ALA A 155 22.91 -0.66 18.71
C ALA A 155 23.54 0.00 19.93
N ALA A 156 23.00 1.16 20.31
CA ALA A 156 23.38 1.87 21.53
C ALA A 156 22.18 2.64 22.10
N GLU A 157 22.21 2.89 23.41
CA GLU A 157 21.15 3.62 24.09
C GLU A 157 21.68 4.58 25.15
N ASN A 158 21.00 5.71 25.30
CA ASN A 158 21.04 6.56 26.49
C ASN A 158 19.64 6.50 27.12
N ALA A 159 19.43 5.52 27.99
CA ALA A 159 18.11 5.23 28.58
C ALA A 159 17.58 6.39 29.44
N GLU A 160 18.47 7.18 30.07
CA GLU A 160 18.09 8.34 30.89
C GLU A 160 17.45 9.45 30.03
N LYS A 161 17.98 9.66 28.83
CA LYS A 161 17.47 10.63 27.87
C LYS A 161 16.40 10.05 26.92
N GLY A 162 16.13 8.75 26.96
CA GLY A 162 15.22 8.10 26.04
C GLY A 162 15.74 8.00 24.60
N LEU A 163 17.06 7.98 24.39
CA LEU A 163 17.68 7.93 23.06
C LEU A 163 18.16 6.52 22.73
N TYR A 164 17.72 6.00 21.60
CA TYR A 164 18.01 4.65 21.11
C TYR A 164 18.49 4.70 19.67
N ALA A 165 19.46 3.90 19.34
CA ALA A 165 20.05 3.84 18.01
C ALA A 165 20.26 2.38 17.58
N VAL A 166 19.87 2.03 16.34
CA VAL A 166 20.15 0.74 15.72
C VAL A 166 20.70 0.94 14.31
N GLN A 167 21.79 0.25 13.98
CA GLN A 167 22.40 0.31 12.66
C GLN A 167 21.64 -0.51 11.63
N PHE A 168 20.99 -1.59 12.05
CA PHE A 168 20.20 -2.47 11.21
C PHE A 168 18.75 -1.97 11.03
N HIS A 169 18.01 -2.64 10.17
CA HIS A 169 16.63 -2.31 9.83
C HIS A 169 15.64 -3.23 10.55
N PRO A 170 15.05 -2.85 11.70
CA PRO A 170 14.08 -3.68 12.40
C PRO A 170 12.72 -3.75 11.71
N GLU A 171 12.43 -2.81 10.80
CA GLU A 171 11.16 -2.71 10.07
C GLU A 171 10.99 -3.78 9.00
N VAL A 172 12.09 -4.32 8.43
CA VAL A 172 12.03 -5.28 7.32
C VAL A 172 11.84 -6.72 7.82
N LEU A 173 11.22 -7.56 7.00
CA LEU A 173 10.94 -8.97 7.34
C LEU A 173 12.20 -9.82 7.59
N HIS A 174 13.33 -9.42 6.99
CA HIS A 174 14.60 -10.15 7.13
C HIS A 174 15.26 -9.97 8.51
N THR A 175 14.82 -8.99 9.32
CA THR A 175 15.17 -8.89 10.73
C THR A 175 14.18 -9.74 11.52
N ALA A 176 14.64 -10.92 11.97
CA ALA A 176 13.78 -11.99 12.51
C ALA A 176 12.88 -11.52 13.66
N GLU A 177 13.40 -10.73 14.59
CA GLU A 177 12.64 -10.21 15.74
C GLU A 177 12.38 -8.69 15.68
N GLY A 178 12.52 -8.09 14.50
CA GLY A 178 12.39 -6.63 14.30
C GLY A 178 11.03 -6.07 14.74
N LYS A 179 9.94 -6.81 14.49
CA LYS A 179 8.60 -6.43 14.98
C LYS A 179 8.54 -6.31 16.50
N LYS A 180 9.21 -7.23 17.21
CA LYS A 180 9.28 -7.22 18.68
C LYS A 180 10.09 -6.03 19.18
N MET A 181 11.21 -5.71 18.51
CA MET A 181 12.06 -4.56 18.85
C MET A 181 11.28 -3.25 18.69
N LEU A 182 10.57 -3.04 17.58
CA LEU A 182 9.73 -1.86 17.37
C LEU A 182 8.56 -1.80 18.35
N ARG A 183 7.92 -2.92 18.66
CA ARG A 183 6.91 -3.01 19.70
C ARG A 183 7.46 -2.56 21.06
N ASN A 184 8.65 -3.02 21.41
CA ASN A 184 9.32 -2.64 22.67
C ASN A 184 9.62 -1.14 22.71
N PHE A 185 10.09 -0.55 21.60
CA PHE A 185 10.28 0.90 21.53
C PHE A 185 8.95 1.64 21.79
N VAL A 186 7.89 1.26 21.10
CA VAL A 186 6.59 1.94 21.20
C VAL A 186 5.97 1.80 22.60
N TYR A 187 5.99 0.61 23.19
CA TYR A 187 5.35 0.35 24.48
C TYR A 187 6.28 0.57 25.69
N ASN A 188 7.47 -0.04 25.68
CA ASN A 188 8.36 -0.05 26.84
C ASN A 188 9.16 1.24 26.98
N VAL A 189 9.45 1.91 25.85
CA VAL A 189 10.23 3.15 25.83
C VAL A 189 9.34 4.38 25.74
N CYS A 190 8.44 4.44 24.74
CA CYS A 190 7.53 5.59 24.55
C CYS A 190 6.33 5.57 25.49
N GLY A 191 6.02 4.44 26.13
CA GLY A 191 4.90 4.32 27.07
C GLY A 191 3.53 4.46 26.42
N CYS A 192 3.40 4.12 25.13
CA CYS A 192 2.11 4.12 24.45
C CYS A 192 1.20 3.00 24.99
N THR A 193 -0.11 3.22 24.92
CA THR A 193 -1.14 2.28 25.43
C THR A 193 -1.83 1.50 24.30
N GLY A 194 -1.66 1.95 23.04
CA GLY A 194 -2.28 1.32 21.88
C GLY A 194 -3.74 1.74 21.69
N ASP A 195 -3.97 3.03 21.58
CA ASP A 195 -5.31 3.64 21.44
C ASP A 195 -5.80 3.74 20.00
N TRP A 196 -4.96 3.42 19.02
CA TRP A 196 -5.31 3.40 17.60
C TRP A 196 -5.98 2.08 17.21
N LYS A 197 -7.32 2.03 17.29
CA LYS A 197 -8.12 0.82 16.98
C LYS A 197 -9.12 1.11 15.88
N MET A 198 -9.31 0.16 14.95
CA MET A 198 -10.15 0.39 13.77
C MET A 198 -11.64 0.42 14.07
N ASP A 199 -12.15 -0.31 15.05
CA ASP A 199 -13.52 -0.21 15.53
C ASP A 199 -13.85 1.22 15.98
N SER A 200 -13.05 1.77 16.87
CA SER A 200 -13.16 3.13 17.37
C SER A 200 -12.93 4.17 16.28
N PHE A 201 -12.02 3.91 15.35
CA PHE A 201 -11.82 4.76 14.17
C PHE A 201 -13.07 4.83 13.31
N VAL A 202 -13.68 3.69 12.97
CA VAL A 202 -14.89 3.64 12.15
C VAL A 202 -16.05 4.39 12.82
N GLU A 203 -16.30 4.14 14.09
CA GLU A 203 -17.39 4.80 14.85
C GLU A 203 -17.20 6.32 14.89
N ASN A 204 -15.99 6.77 15.24
CA ASN A 204 -15.67 8.20 15.33
C ASN A 204 -15.76 8.89 13.96
N ASN A 205 -15.26 8.26 12.90
CA ASN A 205 -15.36 8.83 11.54
C ASN A 205 -16.79 8.88 11.02
N VAL A 206 -17.58 7.84 11.23
CA VAL A 206 -19.02 7.84 10.88
C VAL A 206 -19.73 9.00 11.56
N LYS A 207 -19.45 9.27 12.85
CA LYS A 207 -20.04 10.40 13.58
C LYS A 207 -19.56 11.73 13.01
N ALA A 208 -18.26 11.90 12.82
CA ALA A 208 -17.66 13.13 12.28
C ALA A 208 -18.16 13.44 10.86
N LEU A 209 -18.28 12.41 10.01
CA LEU A 209 -18.85 12.55 8.66
C LEU A 209 -20.30 13.01 8.69
N ARG A 210 -21.10 12.45 9.59
CA ARG A 210 -22.51 12.86 9.76
C ARG A 210 -22.64 14.32 10.17
N GLU A 211 -21.80 14.75 11.13
CA GLU A 211 -21.76 16.14 11.59
C GLU A 211 -21.27 17.11 10.50
N ARG A 212 -20.21 16.73 9.76
CA ARG A 212 -19.60 17.54 8.70
C ARG A 212 -20.52 17.71 7.47
N ILE A 213 -21.19 16.63 7.06
CA ILE A 213 -22.03 16.60 5.85
C ILE A 213 -23.42 17.21 6.13
N GLY A 214 -23.95 17.01 7.35
CA GLY A 214 -25.29 17.47 7.70
C GLY A 214 -26.34 16.95 6.73
N ASP A 215 -27.13 17.84 6.13
CA ASP A 215 -28.15 17.52 5.12
C ASP A 215 -27.62 17.52 3.67
N GLY A 216 -26.29 17.66 3.49
CA GLY A 216 -25.66 17.74 2.18
C GLY A 216 -25.69 16.43 1.39
N LYS A 217 -25.62 16.53 0.08
CA LYS A 217 -25.56 15.39 -0.85
C LYS A 217 -24.10 15.08 -1.20
N VAL A 218 -23.75 13.80 -1.18
CA VAL A 218 -22.41 13.30 -1.48
C VAL A 218 -22.45 12.46 -2.75
N LEU A 219 -21.52 12.72 -3.66
CA LEU A 219 -21.26 11.91 -4.85
C LEU A 219 -19.97 11.13 -4.66
N CYS A 220 -20.00 9.82 -4.95
CA CYS A 220 -18.87 8.91 -4.83
C CYS A 220 -18.68 8.11 -6.12
N ALA A 221 -17.47 8.11 -6.66
CA ALA A 221 -17.07 7.20 -7.72
C ALA A 221 -16.69 5.85 -7.11
N LEU A 222 -17.45 4.82 -7.42
CA LEU A 222 -17.23 3.46 -6.94
C LEU A 222 -16.53 2.65 -8.04
N SER A 223 -15.23 2.40 -7.88
CA SER A 223 -14.45 1.63 -8.86
C SER A 223 -14.55 0.10 -8.70
N GLY A 224 -15.16 -0.37 -7.60
CA GLY A 224 -15.15 -1.80 -7.24
C GLY A 224 -13.87 -2.24 -6.51
N GLY A 225 -12.84 -1.38 -6.40
CA GLY A 225 -11.66 -1.62 -5.58
C GLY A 225 -11.97 -1.55 -4.07
N VAL A 226 -11.05 -2.07 -3.24
CA VAL A 226 -11.19 -2.11 -1.78
C VAL A 226 -11.45 -0.71 -1.20
N ASP A 227 -10.64 0.28 -1.58
CA ASP A 227 -10.68 1.62 -0.98
C ASP A 227 -12.00 2.34 -1.28
N SER A 228 -12.44 2.34 -2.54
CA SER A 228 -13.72 2.93 -2.93
C SER A 228 -14.92 2.21 -2.30
N SER A 229 -14.81 0.90 -2.08
CA SER A 229 -15.87 0.11 -1.42
C SER A 229 -15.95 0.40 0.07
N VAL A 230 -14.82 0.53 0.76
CA VAL A 230 -14.76 0.90 2.18
C VAL A 230 -15.24 2.34 2.38
N LEU A 231 -14.84 3.26 1.50
CA LEU A 231 -15.34 4.63 1.47
C LEU A 231 -16.87 4.67 1.33
N ALA A 232 -17.42 3.95 0.35
CA ALA A 232 -18.87 3.90 0.11
C ALA A 232 -19.63 3.31 1.31
N ALA A 233 -19.11 2.24 1.92
CA ALA A 233 -19.72 1.61 3.11
C ALA A 233 -19.69 2.54 4.33
N MET A 234 -18.57 3.27 4.55
CA MET A 234 -18.45 4.24 5.65
C MET A 234 -19.43 5.40 5.48
N LEU A 235 -19.52 5.95 4.28
CA LEU A 235 -20.48 7.01 3.96
C LEU A 235 -21.93 6.51 4.02
N ALA A 236 -22.20 5.31 3.53
CA ALA A 236 -23.55 4.69 3.65
C ALA A 236 -24.00 4.61 5.11
N LYS A 237 -23.10 4.20 6.01
CA LYS A 237 -23.40 4.14 7.46
C LYS A 237 -23.55 5.52 8.10
N ALA A 238 -22.88 6.53 7.57
CA ALA A 238 -22.95 7.91 8.08
C ALA A 238 -24.23 8.64 7.63
N ILE A 239 -24.56 8.58 6.32
CA ILE A 239 -25.53 9.51 5.68
C ILE A 239 -26.58 8.81 4.82
N GLY A 240 -26.53 7.49 4.65
CA GLY A 240 -27.55 6.71 3.92
C GLY A 240 -27.88 7.29 2.54
N LYS A 241 -29.16 7.58 2.28
CA LYS A 241 -29.69 8.09 0.99
C LYS A 241 -29.13 9.43 0.51
N GLN A 242 -28.39 10.17 1.34
CA GLN A 242 -27.69 11.37 0.88
C GLN A 242 -26.48 11.01 0.00
N LEU A 243 -25.99 9.75 0.08
CA LEU A 243 -24.92 9.22 -0.75
C LEU A 243 -25.46 8.71 -2.09
N THR A 244 -24.85 9.17 -3.18
CA THR A 244 -25.01 8.59 -4.52
C THR A 244 -23.67 8.00 -4.97
N CYS A 245 -23.63 6.69 -5.20
CA CYS A 245 -22.48 5.99 -5.76
C CYS A 245 -22.70 5.71 -7.24
N VAL A 246 -21.71 6.08 -8.06
CA VAL A 246 -21.69 5.79 -9.49
C VAL A 246 -20.64 4.72 -9.75
N PHE A 247 -21.07 3.56 -10.20
CA PHE A 247 -20.23 2.45 -10.65
C PHE A 247 -20.26 2.35 -12.16
N VAL A 248 -19.08 2.33 -12.80
CA VAL A 248 -18.96 2.27 -14.26
C VAL A 248 -18.49 0.88 -14.67
N ASN A 249 -19.35 0.13 -15.37
CA ASN A 249 -18.97 -1.07 -16.07
C ASN A 249 -18.34 -0.68 -17.42
N HIS A 250 -17.03 -0.58 -17.44
CA HIS A 250 -16.24 -0.26 -18.64
C HIS A 250 -15.88 -1.49 -19.50
N GLY A 251 -16.31 -2.69 -19.11
CA GLY A 251 -16.03 -3.92 -19.84
C GLY A 251 -14.63 -4.53 -19.60
N LEU A 252 -13.78 -3.87 -18.80
CA LEU A 252 -12.41 -4.32 -18.49
C LEU A 252 -12.30 -4.83 -17.05
N LEU A 253 -13.42 -5.16 -16.42
CA LEU A 253 -13.50 -5.72 -15.08
C LEU A 253 -13.14 -7.21 -15.08
N ARG A 254 -12.77 -7.75 -13.92
CA ARG A 254 -12.67 -9.20 -13.73
C ARG A 254 -14.02 -9.89 -13.97
N LYS A 255 -13.96 -11.19 -14.21
CA LYS A 255 -15.17 -12.01 -14.31
C LYS A 255 -16.03 -11.87 -13.06
N ASN A 256 -17.32 -11.63 -13.23
CA ASN A 256 -18.34 -11.44 -12.17
C ASN A 256 -18.13 -10.22 -11.24
N GLU A 257 -17.14 -9.37 -11.47
CA GLU A 257 -16.86 -8.25 -10.57
C GLU A 257 -18.00 -7.22 -10.53
N LYS A 258 -18.64 -6.95 -11.65
CA LYS A 258 -19.84 -6.10 -11.70
C LYS A 258 -20.96 -6.67 -10.82
N GLU A 259 -21.24 -7.95 -10.95
CA GLU A 259 -22.27 -8.66 -10.20
C GLU A 259 -21.97 -8.63 -8.70
N GLU A 260 -20.71 -8.84 -8.31
CA GLU A 260 -20.25 -8.77 -6.93
C GLU A 260 -20.46 -7.37 -6.31
N VAL A 261 -20.09 -6.31 -7.04
CA VAL A 261 -20.28 -4.93 -6.58
C VAL A 261 -21.77 -4.57 -6.48
N CYS A 262 -22.57 -4.98 -7.48
CA CYS A 262 -24.01 -4.76 -7.47
C CYS A 262 -24.71 -5.53 -6.33
N ALA A 263 -24.22 -6.73 -5.98
CA ALA A 263 -24.76 -7.50 -4.86
C ALA A 263 -24.51 -6.82 -3.51
N VAL A 264 -23.40 -6.09 -3.37
CA VAL A 264 -23.05 -5.39 -2.12
C VAL A 264 -23.73 -4.03 -1.99
N PHE A 265 -23.81 -3.25 -3.07
CA PHE A 265 -24.27 -1.85 -3.02
C PHE A 265 -25.55 -1.58 -3.79
N GLY A 266 -26.00 -2.51 -4.63
CA GLY A 266 -27.19 -2.35 -5.44
C GLY A 266 -28.48 -2.41 -4.64
N PRO A 267 -29.61 -2.11 -5.28
CA PRO A 267 -30.92 -2.18 -4.64
C PRO A 267 -31.22 -3.57 -4.06
N GLY A 268 -31.69 -3.62 -2.81
CA GLY A 268 -31.99 -4.88 -2.13
C GLY A 268 -30.79 -5.69 -1.68
N ASN A 269 -29.62 -5.07 -1.57
CA ASN A 269 -28.40 -5.72 -1.10
C ASN A 269 -28.54 -6.31 0.30
N ALA A 270 -27.89 -7.46 0.54
CA ALA A 270 -27.94 -8.17 1.82
C ALA A 270 -27.16 -7.46 2.94
N ASN A 271 -26.27 -6.51 2.59
CA ASN A 271 -25.43 -5.77 3.54
C ASN A 271 -26.17 -4.60 4.20
N GLY A 272 -27.40 -4.26 3.74
CA GLY A 272 -28.22 -3.20 4.33
C GLY A 272 -27.74 -1.78 4.02
N PHE A 273 -26.91 -1.58 2.99
CA PHE A 273 -26.50 -0.24 2.56
C PHE A 273 -27.65 0.46 1.80
N ASP A 274 -28.29 1.40 2.48
CA ASP A 274 -29.41 2.17 1.91
C ASP A 274 -28.88 3.45 1.25
N ILE A 275 -28.38 3.33 0.01
CA ILE A 275 -27.78 4.40 -0.78
C ILE A 275 -28.47 4.55 -2.15
N ASN A 276 -28.17 5.63 -2.86
CA ASN A 276 -28.48 5.73 -4.29
C ASN A 276 -27.33 5.10 -5.08
N PHE A 277 -27.60 3.98 -5.75
CA PHE A 277 -26.59 3.27 -6.54
C PHE A 277 -26.94 3.34 -8.02
N ILE A 278 -25.99 3.83 -8.81
CA ILE A 278 -26.11 3.95 -10.27
C ILE A 278 -25.03 3.08 -10.91
N CYS A 279 -25.43 2.04 -11.62
CA CYS A 279 -24.53 1.23 -12.44
C CYS A 279 -24.66 1.65 -13.90
N VAL A 280 -23.57 2.18 -14.46
CA VAL A 280 -23.52 2.64 -15.85
C VAL A 280 -22.88 1.57 -16.71
N ASP A 281 -23.56 1.07 -17.72
CA ASP A 281 -22.95 0.22 -18.74
C ASP A 281 -22.31 1.10 -19.84
N ALA A 282 -20.99 1.15 -19.86
CA ALA A 282 -20.22 1.95 -20.80
C ALA A 282 -19.33 1.09 -21.72
N ARG A 283 -19.52 -0.25 -21.72
CA ARG A 283 -18.64 -1.20 -22.44
C ARG A 283 -18.39 -0.80 -23.89
N ASP A 284 -19.46 -0.52 -24.64
CA ASP A 284 -19.35 -0.21 -26.07
C ASP A 284 -18.52 1.07 -26.31
N ARG A 285 -18.63 2.06 -25.43
CA ARG A 285 -17.86 3.30 -25.50
C ARG A 285 -16.37 3.05 -25.34
N TYR A 286 -15.99 2.24 -24.34
CA TYR A 286 -14.59 1.92 -24.08
C TYR A 286 -13.99 1.08 -25.21
N PHE A 287 -14.68 0.04 -25.67
CA PHE A 287 -14.20 -0.77 -26.81
C PHE A 287 -14.06 0.04 -28.09
N ALA A 288 -15.02 0.93 -28.38
CA ALA A 288 -14.92 1.81 -29.56
C ALA A 288 -13.70 2.73 -29.50
N LYS A 289 -13.33 3.24 -28.32
CA LYS A 289 -12.17 4.12 -28.14
C LYS A 289 -10.83 3.38 -28.10
N LEU A 290 -10.83 2.12 -27.67
CA LEU A 290 -9.65 1.27 -27.60
C LEU A 290 -9.38 0.54 -28.93
N ALA A 291 -10.28 0.59 -29.90
CA ALA A 291 -10.09 -0.03 -31.20
C ALA A 291 -8.81 0.47 -31.87
N GLY A 292 -7.93 -0.46 -32.28
CA GLY A 292 -6.64 -0.18 -32.90
C GLY A 292 -5.57 0.40 -31.95
N VAL A 293 -5.85 0.55 -30.65
CA VAL A 293 -4.89 1.07 -29.66
C VAL A 293 -4.07 -0.06 -29.07
N THR A 294 -2.76 -0.05 -29.29
CA THR A 294 -1.83 -1.09 -28.85
C THR A 294 -0.80 -0.60 -27.84
N GLU A 295 -0.60 0.70 -27.72
CA GLU A 295 0.43 1.29 -26.86
C GLU A 295 -0.11 1.42 -25.41
N PRO A 296 0.60 0.89 -24.37
CA PRO A 296 0.11 0.80 -23.02
C PRO A 296 -0.29 2.13 -22.37
N GLU A 297 0.55 3.15 -22.51
CA GLU A 297 0.25 4.47 -21.91
C GLU A 297 -0.96 5.15 -22.59
N ARG A 298 -1.14 4.92 -23.87
CA ARG A 298 -2.32 5.43 -24.59
C ARG A 298 -3.59 4.71 -24.12
N LYS A 299 -3.54 3.40 -23.89
CA LYS A 299 -4.66 2.65 -23.27
C LYS A 299 -5.02 3.23 -21.91
N ARG A 300 -4.03 3.41 -21.03
CA ARG A 300 -4.21 3.98 -19.68
C ARG A 300 -4.89 5.36 -19.75
N LYS A 301 -4.41 6.22 -20.61
CA LYS A 301 -4.94 7.56 -20.81
C LYS A 301 -6.39 7.55 -21.30
N ILE A 302 -6.70 6.75 -22.32
CA ILE A 302 -8.07 6.64 -22.87
C ILE A 302 -9.03 6.11 -21.80
N ILE A 303 -8.65 5.07 -21.07
CA ILE A 303 -9.49 4.46 -20.05
C ILE A 303 -9.77 5.45 -18.91
N GLY A 304 -8.75 6.17 -18.45
CA GLY A 304 -8.88 7.18 -17.41
C GLY A 304 -9.75 8.37 -17.84
N GLU A 305 -9.49 8.95 -19.02
CA GLU A 305 -10.26 10.06 -19.55
C GLU A 305 -11.75 9.69 -19.74
N GLU A 306 -12.01 8.49 -20.24
CA GLU A 306 -13.39 8.05 -20.48
C GLU A 306 -14.14 7.81 -19.17
N PHE A 307 -13.47 7.31 -18.14
CA PHE A 307 -14.06 7.17 -16.82
C PHE A 307 -14.54 8.53 -16.28
N ILE A 308 -13.70 9.56 -16.40
CA ILE A 308 -14.05 10.92 -15.97
C ILE A 308 -15.26 11.43 -16.73
N ARG A 309 -15.29 11.28 -18.07
CA ARG A 309 -16.41 11.72 -18.90
C ARG A 309 -17.73 11.05 -18.53
N VAL A 310 -17.71 9.72 -18.35
CA VAL A 310 -18.91 8.98 -17.93
C VAL A 310 -19.37 9.45 -16.54
N PHE A 311 -18.44 9.66 -15.62
CA PHE A 311 -18.75 10.15 -14.28
C PHE A 311 -19.35 11.56 -14.31
N GLU A 312 -18.79 12.49 -15.07
CA GLU A 312 -19.32 13.84 -15.26
C GLU A 312 -20.73 13.85 -15.86
N GLU A 313 -20.98 12.99 -16.85
CA GLU A 313 -22.31 12.87 -17.46
C GLU A 313 -23.35 12.40 -16.43
N GLN A 314 -22.97 11.49 -15.53
CA GLN A 314 -23.88 11.06 -14.46
C GLN A 314 -24.03 12.15 -13.40
N ALA A 315 -22.97 12.83 -13.01
CA ALA A 315 -23.02 13.95 -12.07
C ALA A 315 -23.97 15.05 -12.55
N LYS A 316 -23.94 15.38 -13.84
CA LYS A 316 -24.88 16.35 -14.46
C LYS A 316 -26.33 15.90 -14.38
N LYS A 317 -26.61 14.58 -14.54
CA LYS A 317 -27.96 14.01 -14.41
C LYS A 317 -28.46 14.01 -12.96
N ILE A 318 -27.57 13.75 -12.00
CA ILE A 318 -27.85 13.79 -10.57
C ILE A 318 -28.17 15.21 -10.11
N GLY A 319 -27.59 16.20 -10.75
CA GLY A 319 -27.75 17.61 -10.43
C GLY A 319 -26.84 18.07 -9.30
N LYS A 320 -27.27 19.04 -8.48
CA LYS A 320 -26.45 19.65 -7.46
C LYS A 320 -26.03 18.64 -6.39
N VAL A 321 -24.73 18.52 -6.19
CA VAL A 321 -24.08 17.79 -5.07
C VAL A 321 -23.28 18.80 -4.24
N ASP A 322 -23.20 18.53 -2.93
CA ASP A 322 -22.47 19.42 -2.02
C ASP A 322 -21.04 18.93 -1.79
N PHE A 323 -20.82 17.61 -1.85
CA PHE A 323 -19.54 16.99 -1.56
C PHE A 323 -19.18 15.93 -2.61
N LEU A 324 -17.89 15.87 -2.96
CA LEU A 324 -17.32 14.75 -3.69
C LEU A 324 -16.53 13.88 -2.73
N ALA A 325 -16.72 12.57 -2.77
CA ALA A 325 -15.98 11.62 -1.93
C ALA A 325 -14.88 10.92 -2.73
N GLN A 326 -13.69 10.84 -2.16
CA GLN A 326 -12.52 10.21 -2.75
C GLN A 326 -11.87 9.22 -1.78
N GLY A 327 -11.45 8.06 -2.29
CA GLY A 327 -10.83 6.99 -1.52
C GLY A 327 -9.31 7.12 -1.40
N THR A 328 -8.79 8.33 -1.21
CA THR A 328 -7.37 8.59 -0.94
C THR A 328 -6.95 7.89 0.34
N ILE A 329 -5.80 7.22 0.34
CA ILE A 329 -5.22 6.55 1.50
C ILE A 329 -3.87 7.17 1.88
N TYR A 330 -3.33 6.83 3.04
CA TYR A 330 -2.14 7.48 3.57
C TYR A 330 -0.88 7.37 2.68
N PRO A 331 -0.57 6.24 2.04
CA PRO A 331 0.52 6.17 1.06
C PRO A 331 0.42 7.19 -0.07
N ASP A 332 -0.79 7.42 -0.62
CA ASP A 332 -1.02 8.40 -1.69
C ASP A 332 -0.67 9.82 -1.22
N VAL A 333 -0.96 10.12 0.05
CA VAL A 333 -0.65 11.42 0.67
C VAL A 333 0.86 11.62 0.82
N VAL A 334 1.58 10.59 1.26
CA VAL A 334 3.03 10.65 1.43
C VAL A 334 3.74 10.79 0.08
N GLU A 335 3.35 10.01 -0.92
CA GLU A 335 3.93 10.05 -2.27
C GLU A 335 3.70 11.39 -2.98
N SER A 336 2.58 12.05 -2.71
CA SER A 336 2.29 13.38 -3.27
C SER A 336 3.09 14.52 -2.62
N GLY A 337 3.93 14.24 -1.62
CA GLY A 337 4.71 15.24 -0.88
C GLY A 337 3.89 16.11 0.07
N LEU A 338 2.64 15.76 0.33
CA LEU A 338 1.67 16.53 1.10
C LEU A 338 1.59 16.12 2.58
N GLY A 339 2.70 15.75 3.20
CA GLY A 339 2.80 15.52 4.64
C GLY A 339 2.62 16.77 5.52
N GLY A 340 2.17 17.90 4.99
CA GLY A 340 1.92 19.14 5.71
C GLY A 340 0.71 19.88 5.17
N GLU A 341 -0.19 20.24 6.08
CA GLU A 341 -1.41 21.06 5.98
C GLU A 341 -1.98 21.38 4.58
N SER A 342 -3.17 20.85 4.36
CA SER A 342 -4.22 21.26 3.43
C SER A 342 -3.96 22.53 2.59
N THR A 343 -3.34 22.37 1.48
CA THR A 343 -3.68 23.13 0.28
C THR A 343 -4.44 22.18 -0.63
N VAL A 344 -5.60 22.63 -1.13
CA VAL A 344 -6.38 21.94 -2.16
C VAL A 344 -5.48 21.82 -3.38
N ILE A 345 -4.64 20.79 -3.39
CA ILE A 345 -3.83 20.46 -4.56
C ILE A 345 -4.62 19.41 -5.32
N LYS A 346 -4.98 19.76 -6.55
CA LYS A 346 -5.43 18.86 -7.59
C LYS A 346 -4.38 17.75 -7.75
N SER A 347 -4.42 16.72 -6.91
CA SER A 347 -3.51 15.59 -7.02
C SER A 347 -4.00 14.66 -8.13
N HIS A 348 -3.21 14.60 -9.19
CA HIS A 348 -3.52 13.88 -10.43
C HIS A 348 -3.37 12.34 -10.35
N HIS A 349 -3.32 11.74 -9.17
CA HIS A 349 -2.95 10.32 -9.05
C HIS A 349 -4.04 9.33 -8.64
N ASN A 350 -5.24 9.78 -8.26
CA ASN A 350 -6.36 8.86 -7.99
C ASN A 350 -7.59 9.26 -8.79
N VAL A 351 -7.83 8.62 -9.92
CA VAL A 351 -8.82 8.97 -10.94
C VAL A 351 -8.34 10.20 -11.72
N GLY A 352 -7.78 10.03 -12.88
CA GLY A 352 -7.20 11.05 -13.74
C GLY A 352 -7.96 12.38 -13.79
N GLY A 353 -7.67 13.27 -12.85
CA GLY A 353 -8.27 14.59 -12.70
C GLY A 353 -9.65 14.58 -12.00
N LEU A 354 -9.86 15.53 -11.10
CA LEU A 354 -11.21 15.86 -10.63
C LEU A 354 -12.02 16.38 -11.83
N PRO A 355 -13.32 16.03 -11.96
CA PRO A 355 -14.15 16.55 -13.03
C PRO A 355 -14.24 18.07 -12.94
N ASP A 356 -13.72 18.77 -13.95
CA ASP A 356 -13.73 20.24 -14.00
C ASP A 356 -15.16 20.82 -14.06
N THR A 357 -16.14 19.97 -14.35
CA THR A 357 -17.53 20.38 -14.58
C THR A 357 -18.48 20.08 -13.42
N VAL A 358 -18.00 19.42 -12.36
CA VAL A 358 -18.82 19.13 -11.16
C VAL A 358 -18.55 20.21 -10.12
N ASP A 359 -19.55 21.07 -9.88
CA ASP A 359 -19.50 22.07 -8.83
C ASP A 359 -19.84 21.43 -7.48
N PHE A 360 -18.87 21.34 -6.56
CA PHE A 360 -19.04 20.85 -5.19
C PHE A 360 -18.30 21.76 -4.21
N LYS A 361 -18.79 21.83 -2.99
CA LYS A 361 -18.23 22.73 -1.96
C LYS A 361 -16.92 22.21 -1.39
N GLU A 362 -16.82 20.88 -1.19
CA GLU A 362 -15.71 20.27 -0.45
C GLU A 362 -15.48 18.83 -0.86
N LEU A 363 -14.19 18.41 -0.80
CA LEU A 363 -13.77 17.02 -0.97
C LEU A 363 -13.78 16.28 0.38
N VAL A 364 -14.33 15.07 0.41
CA VAL A 364 -14.42 14.23 1.60
C VAL A 364 -13.53 13.00 1.42
N GLU A 365 -12.48 12.88 2.23
CA GLU A 365 -11.46 11.83 2.15
C GLU A 365 -11.28 11.13 3.52
N PRO A 366 -12.24 10.33 3.98
CA PRO A 366 -12.21 9.77 5.33
C PRO A 366 -11.13 8.71 5.54
N LEU A 367 -10.57 8.13 4.46
CA LEU A 367 -9.53 7.11 4.51
C LEU A 367 -8.11 7.67 4.43
N ARG A 368 -7.96 9.00 4.28
CA ARG A 368 -6.69 9.69 4.02
C ARG A 368 -5.56 9.36 5.01
N ASN A 369 -5.92 9.01 6.23
CA ASN A 369 -4.98 8.69 7.30
C ASN A 369 -4.75 7.19 7.50
N LEU A 370 -5.31 6.32 6.64
CA LEU A 370 -5.21 4.87 6.77
C LEU A 370 -4.20 4.27 5.80
N PHE A 371 -3.42 3.30 6.28
CA PHE A 371 -2.71 2.37 5.41
C PHE A 371 -3.67 1.33 4.81
N LYS A 372 -3.26 0.66 3.74
CA LYS A 372 -4.08 -0.31 3.02
C LYS A 372 -4.64 -1.43 3.90
N ASP A 373 -3.86 -1.90 4.87
CA ASP A 373 -4.29 -2.96 5.79
C ASP A 373 -5.34 -2.44 6.78
N GLU A 374 -5.19 -1.20 7.24
CA GLU A 374 -6.17 -0.52 8.10
C GLU A 374 -7.47 -0.28 7.35
N VAL A 375 -7.41 0.09 6.06
CA VAL A 375 -8.59 0.20 5.20
C VAL A 375 -9.34 -1.13 5.11
N ARG A 376 -8.62 -2.24 4.92
CA ARG A 376 -9.23 -3.59 4.90
C ARG A 376 -9.88 -3.93 6.23
N GLN A 377 -9.22 -3.63 7.34
CA GLN A 377 -9.77 -3.84 8.67
C GLN A 377 -11.03 -2.99 8.90
N ALA A 378 -11.00 -1.69 8.54
CA ALA A 378 -12.17 -0.83 8.58
C ALA A 378 -13.33 -1.37 7.71
N GLY A 379 -13.01 -1.97 6.57
CA GLY A 379 -14.01 -2.64 5.72
C GLY A 379 -14.71 -3.81 6.42
N ARG A 380 -13.97 -4.62 7.18
CA ARG A 380 -14.55 -5.72 8.00
C ARG A 380 -15.46 -5.17 9.09
N GLU A 381 -15.02 -4.13 9.80
CA GLU A 381 -15.82 -3.45 10.84
C GLU A 381 -17.10 -2.81 10.27
N LEU A 382 -17.09 -2.41 9.02
CA LEU A 382 -18.25 -1.88 8.30
C LEU A 382 -19.18 -2.98 7.79
N GLY A 383 -18.81 -4.27 7.89
CA GLY A 383 -19.61 -5.42 7.46
C GLY A 383 -19.51 -5.72 5.96
N LEU A 384 -18.44 -5.27 5.29
CA LEU A 384 -18.18 -5.67 3.91
C LEU A 384 -17.80 -7.16 3.82
N PRO A 385 -18.22 -7.88 2.77
CA PRO A 385 -17.86 -9.27 2.57
C PRO A 385 -16.35 -9.47 2.44
N GLU A 386 -15.81 -10.58 2.99
CA GLU A 386 -14.38 -10.85 2.98
C GLU A 386 -13.80 -10.91 1.55
N TYR A 387 -14.53 -11.47 0.58
CA TYR A 387 -14.07 -11.51 -0.81
C TYR A 387 -13.86 -10.13 -1.43
N LEU A 388 -14.53 -9.09 -0.94
CA LEU A 388 -14.35 -7.70 -1.39
C LEU A 388 -13.19 -7.03 -0.66
N VAL A 389 -13.08 -7.25 0.66
CA VAL A 389 -12.07 -6.62 1.52
C VAL A 389 -10.68 -7.22 1.28
N SER A 390 -10.59 -8.55 1.08
CA SER A 390 -9.33 -9.26 0.81
C SER A 390 -8.92 -9.24 -0.66
N ARG A 391 -9.72 -8.62 -1.53
CA ARG A 391 -9.46 -8.55 -2.98
C ARG A 391 -8.05 -8.05 -3.26
N GLN A 392 -7.37 -8.74 -4.18
CA GLN A 392 -6.04 -8.36 -4.63
C GLN A 392 -6.05 -7.00 -5.33
N PRO A 393 -4.89 -6.29 -5.34
CA PRO A 393 -4.74 -5.09 -6.15
C PRO A 393 -5.21 -5.33 -7.60
N PHE A 394 -5.93 -4.38 -8.14
CA PHE A 394 -6.35 -4.40 -9.53
C PHE A 394 -6.04 -3.03 -10.13
N PRO A 395 -5.35 -3.00 -11.26
CA PRO A 395 -4.93 -1.73 -11.84
C PRO A 395 -6.14 -0.90 -12.29
N GLY A 396 -6.03 0.44 -12.23
CA GLY A 396 -7.10 1.34 -12.66
C GLY A 396 -7.59 1.09 -14.09
N PRO A 397 -6.71 0.80 -15.08
CA PRO A 397 -7.11 0.42 -16.43
C PRO A 397 -7.76 -0.97 -16.55
N GLY A 398 -7.89 -1.73 -15.47
CA GLY A 398 -8.46 -3.05 -15.47
C GLY A 398 -7.69 -4.05 -16.33
N LEU A 399 -8.42 -4.94 -16.98
CA LEU A 399 -7.83 -5.94 -17.89
C LEU A 399 -7.23 -5.34 -19.15
N GLY A 400 -7.44 -4.06 -19.43
CA GLY A 400 -6.88 -3.39 -20.61
C GLY A 400 -5.36 -3.46 -20.71
N ILE A 401 -4.65 -3.49 -19.57
CA ILE A 401 -3.20 -3.63 -19.48
C ILE A 401 -2.73 -5.07 -19.22
N ARG A 402 -3.64 -6.03 -19.23
CA ARG A 402 -3.37 -7.47 -19.19
C ARG A 402 -3.63 -8.14 -20.53
N ILE A 403 -3.87 -7.34 -21.58
CA ILE A 403 -4.02 -7.76 -22.96
C ILE A 403 -2.96 -7.04 -23.77
N ILE A 404 -1.89 -7.73 -24.14
CA ILE A 404 -0.84 -7.15 -24.98
C ILE A 404 -1.41 -6.85 -26.37
N GLY A 405 -1.20 -5.62 -26.82
CA GLY A 405 -1.73 -5.14 -28.10
C GLY A 405 -3.18 -4.63 -27.98
N GLU A 406 -3.95 -4.76 -29.06
CA GLU A 406 -5.33 -4.25 -29.13
C GLU A 406 -6.29 -4.97 -28.18
N VAL A 407 -7.13 -4.21 -27.50
CA VAL A 407 -8.16 -4.71 -26.57
C VAL A 407 -9.48 -4.91 -27.32
N THR A 408 -9.99 -6.13 -27.34
CA THR A 408 -11.30 -6.47 -27.93
C THR A 408 -12.18 -7.20 -26.93
N PRO A 409 -13.52 -7.21 -27.11
CA PRO A 409 -14.43 -7.95 -26.23
C PRO A 409 -14.08 -9.44 -26.11
N GLU A 410 -13.65 -10.07 -27.23
CA GLU A 410 -13.22 -11.47 -27.26
C GLU A 410 -11.98 -11.71 -26.40
N LYS A 411 -10.94 -10.88 -26.57
CA LYS A 411 -9.70 -10.97 -25.77
C LYS A 411 -9.95 -10.74 -24.28
N VAL A 412 -10.84 -9.81 -23.96
CA VAL A 412 -11.24 -9.58 -22.56
C VAL A 412 -11.91 -10.83 -21.98
N ALA A 413 -12.82 -11.48 -22.71
CA ALA A 413 -13.47 -12.70 -22.25
C ALA A 413 -12.46 -13.82 -21.98
N ILE A 414 -11.47 -14.00 -22.87
CA ILE A 414 -10.38 -14.97 -22.68
C ILE A 414 -9.63 -14.69 -21.38
N VAL A 415 -9.23 -13.44 -21.13
CA VAL A 415 -8.49 -13.09 -19.91
C VAL A 415 -9.36 -13.24 -18.67
N GLN A 416 -10.63 -12.87 -18.74
CA GLN A 416 -11.58 -13.05 -17.64
C GLN A 416 -11.70 -14.51 -17.20
N ASP A 417 -11.83 -15.41 -18.17
CA ASP A 417 -11.97 -16.84 -17.91
C ASP A 417 -10.66 -17.44 -17.38
N ALA A 418 -9.53 -17.14 -18.02
CA ALA A 418 -8.22 -17.62 -17.59
C ALA A 418 -7.83 -17.10 -16.19
N ASP A 419 -8.06 -15.81 -15.91
CA ASP A 419 -7.80 -15.19 -14.61
C ASP A 419 -8.70 -15.77 -13.50
N ALA A 420 -9.96 -16.07 -13.82
CA ALA A 420 -10.88 -16.70 -12.88
C ALA A 420 -10.40 -18.11 -12.48
N ILE A 421 -9.98 -18.93 -13.45
CA ILE A 421 -9.41 -20.27 -13.20
C ILE A 421 -8.14 -20.16 -12.37
N TRP A 422 -7.24 -19.23 -12.72
CA TRP A 422 -5.99 -19.01 -12.00
C TRP A 422 -6.22 -18.66 -10.54
N ARG A 423 -7.09 -17.70 -10.28
CA ARG A 423 -7.46 -17.27 -8.91
C ARG A 423 -8.13 -18.39 -8.10
N GLU A 424 -9.00 -19.16 -8.74
CA GLU A 424 -9.72 -20.28 -8.12
C GLU A 424 -8.75 -21.37 -7.65
N GLU A 425 -7.82 -21.79 -8.52
CA GLU A 425 -6.88 -22.88 -8.18
C GLU A 425 -5.82 -22.45 -7.16
N ILE A 426 -5.37 -21.18 -7.19
CA ILE A 426 -4.51 -20.63 -6.13
C ILE A 426 -5.22 -20.65 -4.77
N ALA A 427 -6.50 -20.24 -4.74
CA ALA A 427 -7.28 -20.26 -3.50
C ALA A 427 -7.52 -21.69 -2.99
N LYS A 428 -7.83 -22.64 -3.86
CA LYS A 428 -7.97 -24.07 -3.51
C LYS A 428 -6.67 -24.66 -2.95
N ALA A 429 -5.54 -24.23 -3.47
CA ALA A 429 -4.23 -24.65 -2.97
C ALA A 429 -3.83 -23.94 -1.64
N GLY A 430 -4.63 -22.97 -1.16
CA GLY A 430 -4.33 -22.20 0.06
C GLY A 430 -3.19 -21.19 -0.09
N LEU A 431 -2.77 -20.89 -1.32
CA LEU A 431 -1.64 -20.02 -1.64
C LEU A 431 -2.00 -18.52 -1.74
N ASP A 432 -3.29 -18.21 -1.72
CA ASP A 432 -3.83 -16.85 -1.84
C ASP A 432 -3.38 -15.89 -0.73
N LYS A 433 -2.93 -16.43 0.41
CA LYS A 433 -2.40 -15.66 1.55
C LYS A 433 -0.89 -15.43 1.48
N GLU A 434 -0.18 -16.26 0.72
CA GLU A 434 1.28 -16.19 0.57
C GLU A 434 1.68 -15.30 -0.61
N ILE A 435 0.88 -15.31 -1.67
CA ILE A 435 1.17 -14.61 -2.92
C ILE A 435 0.57 -13.20 -2.86
N SER A 436 1.42 -12.20 -3.05
CA SER A 436 1.01 -10.79 -2.93
C SER A 436 0.15 -10.32 -4.09
N GLN A 437 0.47 -10.76 -5.32
CA GLN A 437 -0.32 -10.48 -6.51
C GLN A 437 -0.17 -11.60 -7.53
N TYR A 438 -1.28 -12.01 -8.15
CA TYR A 438 -1.33 -12.99 -9.22
C TYR A 438 -2.45 -12.69 -10.19
N TYR A 439 -2.24 -12.98 -11.47
CA TYR A 439 -3.20 -12.73 -12.55
C TYR A 439 -2.84 -13.52 -13.81
N ALA A 440 -3.82 -13.62 -14.72
CA ALA A 440 -3.59 -14.07 -16.09
C ALA A 440 -3.58 -12.88 -17.05
N ALA A 441 -2.71 -12.94 -18.05
CA ALA A 441 -2.63 -11.96 -19.14
C ALA A 441 -2.69 -12.66 -20.50
N LEU A 442 -3.25 -11.99 -21.51
CA LEU A 442 -3.25 -12.47 -22.87
C LEU A 442 -2.06 -11.89 -23.62
N THR A 443 -1.17 -12.77 -24.05
CA THR A 443 -0.13 -12.39 -24.99
C THR A 443 -0.74 -12.18 -26.37
N ASN A 444 -0.12 -11.36 -27.21
CA ASN A 444 -0.55 -11.27 -28.61
C ASN A 444 0.05 -12.40 -29.50
N MET A 445 0.60 -13.42 -28.85
CA MET A 445 1.24 -14.57 -29.49
C MET A 445 0.21 -15.63 -29.82
N HIS A 446 0.24 -16.10 -31.06
CA HIS A 446 -0.48 -17.30 -31.50
C HIS A 446 0.50 -18.45 -31.64
N SER A 447 0.05 -19.65 -31.35
CA SER A 447 0.84 -20.87 -31.51
C SER A 447 0.04 -22.00 -32.15
N VAL A 448 0.77 -22.86 -32.84
CA VAL A 448 0.18 -24.09 -33.37
C VAL A 448 -0.07 -25.07 -32.23
N GLY A 449 -1.28 -25.61 -32.17
CA GLY A 449 -1.69 -26.69 -31.28
C GLY A 449 -2.30 -27.86 -32.08
N VAL A 450 -2.53 -28.96 -31.40
CA VAL A 450 -3.32 -30.09 -31.89
C VAL A 450 -4.38 -30.39 -30.84
N MET A 451 -5.64 -30.20 -31.20
CA MET A 451 -6.79 -30.43 -30.33
C MET A 451 -7.83 -31.25 -31.08
N GLY A 452 -8.19 -32.44 -30.55
CA GLY A 452 -9.17 -33.31 -31.19
C GLY A 452 -8.77 -33.75 -32.61
N ASP A 453 -7.49 -34.09 -32.85
CA ASP A 453 -6.90 -34.46 -34.13
C ASP A 453 -6.87 -33.35 -35.21
N GLU A 454 -7.25 -32.12 -34.86
CA GLU A 454 -7.17 -30.96 -35.74
C GLU A 454 -6.04 -30.01 -35.28
N ARG A 455 -5.43 -29.34 -36.27
CA ARG A 455 -4.47 -28.26 -35.98
C ARG A 455 -5.24 -27.00 -35.61
N THR A 456 -4.84 -26.39 -34.48
CA THR A 456 -5.32 -25.08 -34.03
C THR A 456 -4.23 -24.04 -34.14
N TYR A 457 -4.63 -22.77 -34.26
CA TYR A 457 -3.71 -21.63 -34.24
C TYR A 457 -4.34 -20.55 -33.31
N ASP A 458 -4.10 -20.73 -32.04
CA ASP A 458 -4.77 -19.99 -30.97
C ASP A 458 -3.80 -19.20 -30.09
N TYR A 459 -4.34 -18.41 -29.16
CA TYR A 459 -3.59 -17.56 -28.27
C TYR A 459 -2.81 -18.34 -27.21
N ALA A 460 -1.75 -17.68 -26.73
CA ALA A 460 -1.04 -18.07 -25.53
C ALA A 460 -1.39 -17.12 -24.36
N VAL A 461 -1.69 -17.70 -23.21
CA VAL A 461 -1.92 -17.01 -21.95
C VAL A 461 -0.65 -17.04 -21.10
N ALA A 462 -0.29 -15.91 -20.50
CA ALA A 462 0.75 -15.81 -19.50
C ALA A 462 0.15 -15.76 -18.08
N LEU A 463 0.65 -16.60 -17.19
CA LEU A 463 0.33 -16.58 -15.77
C LEU A 463 1.45 -15.85 -15.02
N ARG A 464 1.09 -14.99 -14.12
CA ARG A 464 2.00 -14.26 -13.25
C ARG A 464 1.61 -14.45 -11.79
N ALA A 465 2.59 -14.70 -10.92
CA ALA A 465 2.43 -14.67 -9.48
C ALA A 465 3.71 -14.13 -8.83
N VAL A 466 3.57 -13.17 -7.93
CA VAL A 466 4.72 -12.52 -7.26
C VAL A 466 4.51 -12.37 -5.78
N THR A 467 5.61 -12.44 -5.04
CA THR A 467 5.70 -12.04 -3.64
C THR A 467 6.41 -10.70 -3.53
N THR A 468 5.90 -9.84 -2.70
CA THR A 468 6.46 -8.51 -2.44
C THR A 468 6.02 -8.00 -1.08
N THR A 469 6.81 -7.10 -0.51
CA THR A 469 6.46 -6.41 0.74
C THR A 469 6.00 -4.98 0.52
N ASP A 470 6.51 -4.32 -0.51
CA ASP A 470 6.35 -2.88 -0.74
C ASP A 470 5.99 -2.50 -2.18
N PHE A 471 5.86 -3.49 -3.07
CA PHE A 471 5.65 -3.33 -4.52
C PHE A 471 6.78 -2.59 -5.26
N MET A 472 7.84 -2.16 -4.56
CA MET A 472 9.05 -1.60 -5.18
C MET A 472 9.89 -2.70 -5.80
N THR A 473 10.07 -3.79 -5.06
CA THR A 473 10.71 -5.02 -5.52
C THR A 473 9.73 -6.18 -5.42
N ALA A 474 9.86 -7.16 -6.31
CA ALA A 474 9.02 -8.36 -6.28
C ALA A 474 9.80 -9.57 -6.82
N GLU A 475 9.60 -10.71 -6.19
CA GLU A 475 10.12 -11.99 -6.66
C GLU A 475 9.00 -12.81 -7.29
N SER A 476 9.30 -13.52 -8.39
CA SER A 476 8.37 -14.50 -8.93
C SER A 476 8.15 -15.60 -7.89
N TYR A 477 6.89 -15.94 -7.64
CA TYR A 477 6.54 -17.00 -6.71
C TYR A 477 6.90 -18.37 -7.31
N ASN A 478 7.56 -19.22 -6.54
CA ASN A 478 7.90 -20.57 -6.98
C ASN A 478 6.64 -21.47 -6.91
N MET A 479 5.84 -21.40 -7.97
CA MET A 479 4.55 -22.09 -8.03
C MET A 479 4.72 -23.61 -8.10
N PRO A 480 4.01 -24.39 -7.26
CA PRO A 480 4.02 -25.85 -7.34
C PRO A 480 3.57 -26.37 -8.72
N TRP A 481 4.29 -27.35 -9.26
CA TRP A 481 4.03 -27.91 -10.60
C TRP A 481 2.66 -28.56 -10.74
N ASP A 482 2.12 -29.15 -9.71
CA ASP A 482 0.78 -29.75 -9.68
C ASP A 482 -0.30 -28.68 -9.83
N VAL A 483 -0.13 -27.51 -9.18
CA VAL A 483 -1.03 -26.35 -9.36
C VAL A 483 -0.93 -25.82 -10.79
N LEU A 484 0.30 -25.60 -11.31
CA LEU A 484 0.50 -25.16 -12.70
C LEU A 484 -0.08 -26.16 -13.70
N GLY A 485 0.10 -27.45 -13.46
CA GLY A 485 -0.44 -28.52 -14.30
C GLY A 485 -1.97 -28.49 -14.34
N THR A 486 -2.61 -28.35 -13.17
CA THR A 486 -4.08 -28.26 -13.05
C THR A 486 -4.61 -27.01 -13.75
N VAL A 487 -4.02 -25.85 -13.49
CA VAL A 487 -4.42 -24.57 -14.12
C VAL A 487 -4.27 -24.64 -15.64
N THR A 488 -3.13 -25.13 -16.12
CA THR A 488 -2.86 -25.26 -17.55
C THR A 488 -3.90 -26.16 -18.22
N SER A 489 -4.18 -27.33 -17.62
CA SER A 489 -5.19 -28.25 -18.13
C SER A 489 -6.58 -27.59 -18.16
N ARG A 490 -6.98 -26.90 -17.10
CA ARG A 490 -8.26 -26.21 -17.05
C ARG A 490 -8.35 -25.07 -18.08
N ILE A 491 -7.35 -24.20 -18.18
CA ILE A 491 -7.36 -23.09 -19.14
C ILE A 491 -7.49 -23.61 -20.56
N VAL A 492 -6.69 -24.60 -20.97
CA VAL A 492 -6.73 -25.12 -22.32
C VAL A 492 -8.07 -25.83 -22.65
N ASN A 493 -8.71 -26.46 -21.69
CA ASN A 493 -9.98 -27.17 -21.90
C ASN A 493 -11.22 -26.26 -21.73
N GLU A 494 -11.18 -25.28 -20.86
CA GLU A 494 -12.36 -24.47 -20.50
C GLU A 494 -12.38 -23.11 -21.21
N VAL A 495 -11.22 -22.54 -21.58
CA VAL A 495 -11.11 -21.23 -22.22
C VAL A 495 -10.96 -21.38 -23.73
N LYS A 496 -11.93 -20.85 -24.46
CA LYS A 496 -11.90 -20.89 -25.93
C LYS A 496 -10.72 -20.08 -26.49
N HIS A 497 -10.20 -20.53 -27.64
CA HIS A 497 -9.12 -19.85 -28.37
C HIS A 497 -7.79 -19.75 -27.61
N VAL A 498 -7.53 -20.67 -26.67
CA VAL A 498 -6.26 -20.79 -25.94
C VAL A 498 -5.73 -22.22 -26.10
N ASN A 499 -4.52 -22.35 -26.61
CA ASN A 499 -3.85 -23.65 -26.74
C ASN A 499 -2.49 -23.72 -26.05
N ARG A 500 -2.08 -22.64 -25.37
CA ARG A 500 -0.78 -22.56 -24.67
C ARG A 500 -0.82 -21.67 -23.43
N VAL A 501 -0.11 -22.10 -22.40
CA VAL A 501 0.04 -21.36 -21.15
C VAL A 501 1.52 -21.20 -20.83
N PHE A 502 1.95 -19.99 -20.45
CA PHE A 502 3.28 -19.68 -19.94
C PHE A 502 3.20 -19.26 -18.49
N TYR A 503 4.28 -19.43 -17.75
CA TYR A 503 4.46 -18.87 -16.42
C TYR A 503 5.64 -17.91 -16.44
N ASP A 504 5.43 -16.64 -16.01
CA ASP A 504 6.46 -15.62 -15.97
C ASP A 504 7.25 -15.72 -14.66
N CYS A 505 8.53 -16.10 -14.79
CA CYS A 505 9.48 -16.28 -13.70
C CYS A 505 10.34 -15.02 -13.42
N THR A 506 10.03 -13.87 -14.02
CA THR A 506 10.90 -12.69 -13.94
C THR A 506 10.60 -11.88 -12.68
N GLY A 507 11.62 -11.48 -11.93
CA GLY A 507 11.51 -10.59 -10.78
C GLY A 507 11.39 -9.11 -11.16
N LYS A 508 11.05 -8.27 -10.20
CA LYS A 508 11.11 -6.80 -10.32
C LYS A 508 12.19 -6.26 -9.38
N PRO A 509 13.25 -5.56 -9.87
CA PRO A 509 13.61 -5.43 -11.28
C PRO A 509 14.11 -6.76 -11.88
N PRO A 510 14.30 -6.93 -13.22
CA PRO A 510 14.17 -5.89 -14.26
C PRO A 510 12.75 -5.71 -14.81
N ALA A 511 11.85 -6.68 -14.61
CA ALA A 511 10.47 -6.55 -15.07
C ALA A 511 9.64 -5.64 -14.14
N THR A 512 8.43 -5.31 -14.59
CA THR A 512 7.37 -4.74 -13.74
C THR A 512 6.47 -5.86 -13.19
N ILE A 513 5.55 -5.57 -12.27
CA ILE A 513 4.59 -6.57 -11.81
C ILE A 513 3.56 -6.82 -12.90
N GLU A 514 2.88 -5.77 -13.40
CA GLU A 514 1.98 -5.86 -14.56
C GLU A 514 2.79 -5.99 -15.86
N LEU A 515 2.22 -6.59 -16.89
CA LEU A 515 2.89 -6.81 -18.19
C LEU A 515 2.88 -5.56 -19.09
N GLU A 516 1.87 -4.68 -18.96
CA GLU A 516 1.79 -3.37 -19.61
C GLU A 516 1.54 -2.23 -18.65
#